data_83814d6ca9968a4c7b16548d49d21bce
#
_entry.id   83814d6ca9968a4c7b16548d49d21bce
#
_cell.length_a   1.000
_cell.length_b   1.000
_cell.length_c   1.000
_cell.angle_alpha   90.00
_cell.angle_beta   90.00
_cell.angle_gamma   90.00
#
_symmetry.space_group_name_H-M   'P 1'
#
loop_
_entity.id
_entity.type
_entity.pdbx_description
1 polymer ?
#
loop_
_entity_poly.entity_id
_entity_poly.type
_entity_poly.pdbx_seq_one_letter_code
_entity_poly.pdbx_strand_id
1 'polypeptide(L)'
;MPRHKLSIYLLFLLLAVQSIAEEKDKNDLKNSDIPDSDDAEASEMGPPSAITIVDAPDLSKEGPLTDSKEEEDEEINSILNNKLSAFEMLSAIPGETWVQKLLAAEVESDDEDDLSETEVEVEEGEQPLVELTAEEKEAAALYEMGMVKLNGTVKPNKAEAYGLLVRSAELGNKDAKVMVAWAQLLGSYLPLDTTSARRTFQELADSGVPDGHMALGFMYAAGISVNASQARALVHYTFGAIGGNVWAQMALGYRYWSGITVPNSCEKALDFYRKVANKVASEVTLSGGPVVQRVRLLEEVENPGYNSGILDNDLIEYYQLLAEKGDVQAQVGLGQLHYQGGRGVPQDPQRALHYFMQAADAGNPIAMAFLGKIYLEGSEAVQQDNDTAFKYFKKAADMGNPVGQSGLGLMYLHGKGVERDYQKAWKFFSAAAEQGWVDGQLQLGIMYFNGLGMRRDYKLANKYFNQASQSGHVLAFYNLAQMHATGTGMMRSCTTAVELYKNVAERGKWGEKLMEAHQHYRELRYNEAYLTYSLLAELGYEVAQSNAAFMLDRGEVSLWGTERELYVRALQYWGRAAAQGYSPAQVKLGDYHYYG
;
A
#
# COMPACT_ATOMS: atom_id res chain seq x y z
N MET A 1 -20.52 -25.61 -3.49
CA MET A 1 -19.19 -25.49 -2.83
C MET A 1 -18.75 -26.85 -2.35
N PRO A 2 -17.57 -27.34 -2.65
CA PRO A 2 -17.18 -28.70 -2.29
C PRO A 2 -16.78 -28.78 -0.81
N ARG A 3 -17.33 -29.77 -0.16
CA ARG A 3 -17.14 -30.11 1.28
C ARG A 3 -15.68 -30.31 1.74
N HIS A 4 -14.73 -30.36 0.83
CA HIS A 4 -13.32 -30.59 1.15
C HIS A 4 -12.55 -29.40 1.75
N LYS A 5 -13.00 -28.15 1.57
CA LYS A 5 -12.33 -26.98 2.17
C LYS A 5 -12.64 -26.80 3.65
N LEU A 6 -13.83 -27.24 4.09
CA LEU A 6 -14.21 -27.17 5.51
C LEU A 6 -13.42 -28.17 6.37
N SER A 7 -13.11 -29.36 5.82
CA SER A 7 -12.31 -30.38 6.52
C SER A 7 -10.87 -29.96 6.76
N ILE A 8 -10.26 -29.22 5.84
CA ILE A 8 -8.87 -28.76 5.95
C ILE A 8 -8.76 -27.64 7.01
N TYR A 9 -9.74 -26.74 7.06
CA TYR A 9 -9.78 -25.68 8.10
C TYR A 9 -10.02 -26.25 9.51
N LEU A 10 -10.88 -27.25 9.63
CA LEU A 10 -11.09 -27.96 10.91
C LEU A 10 -9.83 -28.73 11.35
N LEU A 11 -9.08 -29.29 10.41
CA LEU A 11 -7.83 -30.00 10.70
C LEU A 11 -6.73 -29.04 11.20
N PHE A 12 -6.62 -27.85 10.59
CA PHE A 12 -5.67 -26.82 11.05
C PHE A 12 -6.06 -26.21 12.39
N LEU A 13 -7.35 -26.04 12.66
CA LEU A 13 -7.84 -25.60 13.98
C LEU A 13 -7.60 -26.64 15.07
N LEU A 14 -7.77 -27.92 14.76
CA LEU A 14 -7.46 -29.02 15.69
C LEU A 14 -5.96 -29.14 15.99
N LEU A 15 -5.10 -28.97 14.97
CA LEU A 15 -3.64 -28.97 15.15
C LEU A 15 -3.14 -27.74 15.94
N ALA A 16 -3.75 -26.57 15.75
CA ALA A 16 -3.43 -25.37 16.52
C ALA A 16 -3.86 -25.50 17.98
N VAL A 17 -5.02 -26.12 18.24
CA VAL A 17 -5.51 -26.39 19.62
C VAL A 17 -4.65 -27.45 20.31
N GLN A 18 -4.19 -28.47 19.60
CA GLN A 18 -3.23 -29.45 20.15
C GLN A 18 -1.89 -28.83 20.49
N SER A 19 -1.34 -27.95 19.65
CA SER A 19 -0.09 -27.24 19.92
C SER A 19 -0.17 -26.34 21.16
N ILE A 20 -1.33 -25.68 21.37
CA ILE A 20 -1.57 -24.83 22.55
C ILE A 20 -1.77 -25.68 23.82
N ALA A 21 -2.36 -26.89 23.69
CA ALA A 21 -2.51 -27.82 24.81
C ALA A 21 -1.16 -28.41 25.25
N GLU A 22 -0.28 -28.78 24.30
CA GLU A 22 1.07 -29.29 24.60
C GLU A 22 2.00 -28.22 25.21
N GLU A 23 1.77 -26.94 24.93
CA GLU A 23 2.54 -25.84 25.52
C GLU A 23 2.05 -25.52 26.94
N LYS A 24 0.76 -25.77 27.23
CA LYS A 24 0.17 -25.62 28.55
C LYS A 24 0.61 -26.74 29.50
N ASP A 25 0.64 -27.99 29.03
CA ASP A 25 1.13 -29.14 29.80
C ASP A 25 2.63 -29.04 30.17
N LYS A 26 3.45 -28.37 29.35
CA LYS A 26 4.86 -28.13 29.66
C LYS A 26 5.09 -27.03 30.71
N ASN A 27 4.15 -26.13 30.90
CA ASN A 27 4.22 -25.09 31.94
C ASN A 27 3.62 -25.52 33.27
N ASP A 28 2.66 -26.46 33.26
CA ASP A 28 2.04 -26.96 34.49
C ASP A 28 2.89 -28.04 35.23
N LEU A 29 3.88 -28.63 34.54
CA LEU A 29 4.85 -29.58 35.15
C LEU A 29 5.98 -28.92 35.97
N LYS A 30 5.98 -27.62 36.14
CA LYS A 30 6.98 -26.88 36.94
C LYS A 30 6.49 -26.35 38.28
N ASN A 31 5.22 -26.52 38.62
CA ASN A 31 4.66 -26.05 39.90
C ASN A 31 3.64 -27.05 40.46
N SER A 32 4.11 -28.15 41.04
CA SER A 32 3.28 -28.95 41.93
C SER A 32 4.14 -29.58 43.01
N ASP A 33 4.09 -28.97 44.18
CA ASP A 33 4.23 -29.67 45.44
C ASP A 33 3.12 -29.22 46.38
N ILE A 34 2.54 -30.33 47.05
CA ILE A 34 1.73 -30.33 48.28
C ILE A 34 0.19 -30.55 48.11
N PRO A 35 -0.51 -31.26 49.07
CA PRO A 35 -1.04 -32.59 48.83
C PRO A 35 -2.59 -32.74 49.06
N ASP A 36 -3.07 -33.96 48.81
CA ASP A 36 -4.37 -34.61 49.03
C ASP A 36 -5.36 -34.09 50.08
N SER A 37 -6.67 -34.05 49.69
CA SER A 37 -7.76 -34.66 50.46
C SER A 37 -9.09 -34.73 49.65
N ASP A 38 -9.50 -35.94 49.41
CA ASP A 38 -10.82 -36.60 49.47
C ASP A 38 -12.16 -35.91 49.12
N ASP A 39 -12.91 -36.68 48.30
CA ASP A 39 -14.36 -36.91 48.26
C ASP A 39 -15.34 -35.87 47.70
N ALA A 40 -16.03 -36.20 46.61
CA ALA A 40 -17.43 -36.58 46.49
C ALA A 40 -18.06 -36.40 45.09
N GLU A 41 -18.64 -37.52 44.69
CA GLU A 41 -19.88 -37.70 43.92
C GLU A 41 -20.04 -37.16 42.48
N ALA A 42 -20.20 -38.12 41.58
CA ALA A 42 -20.72 -38.07 40.24
C ALA A 42 -22.22 -37.71 40.20
N SER A 43 -22.59 -36.84 39.28
CA SER A 43 -23.94 -36.84 38.71
C SER A 43 -23.89 -36.72 37.20
N GLU A 44 -24.39 -37.75 36.55
CA GLU A 44 -24.62 -37.87 35.10
C GLU A 44 -25.58 -36.80 34.60
N MET A 45 -25.24 -36.08 33.55
CA MET A 45 -26.21 -35.44 32.66
C MET A 45 -25.85 -35.74 31.21
N GLY A 46 -26.85 -36.31 30.49
CA GLY A 46 -26.81 -36.76 29.13
C GLY A 46 -26.65 -35.65 28.10
N PRO A 47 -26.41 -36.00 26.82
CA PRO A 47 -26.07 -35.07 25.78
C PRO A 47 -27.23 -34.16 25.39
N PRO A 48 -26.98 -32.87 25.07
CA PRO A 48 -28.03 -31.98 24.58
C PRO A 48 -28.44 -32.34 23.17
N SER A 49 -29.73 -32.39 22.97
CA SER A 49 -30.46 -32.68 21.75
C SER A 49 -30.11 -31.71 20.62
N ALA A 50 -30.08 -32.29 19.40
CA ALA A 50 -29.87 -31.62 18.14
C ALA A 50 -30.74 -30.37 17.95
N ILE A 51 -30.10 -29.24 17.66
CA ILE A 51 -30.76 -28.02 17.18
C ILE A 51 -31.18 -28.25 15.76
N THR A 52 -32.49 -28.34 15.54
CA THR A 52 -33.12 -28.36 14.22
C THR A 52 -32.86 -27.01 13.54
N ILE A 53 -32.20 -27.04 12.40
CA ILE A 53 -32.06 -25.88 11.51
C ILE A 53 -33.45 -25.55 11.00
N VAL A 54 -34.02 -24.44 11.44
CA VAL A 54 -35.24 -23.87 10.87
C VAL A 54 -34.83 -23.26 9.52
N ASP A 55 -35.51 -23.69 8.46
CA ASP A 55 -35.34 -23.18 7.10
C ASP A 55 -35.48 -21.66 7.07
N ALA A 56 -34.59 -21.01 6.34
CA ALA A 56 -34.65 -19.59 6.05
C ALA A 56 -35.97 -19.23 5.37
N PRO A 57 -36.64 -18.12 5.73
CA PRO A 57 -37.88 -17.73 5.08
C PRO A 57 -37.64 -17.47 3.60
N ASP A 58 -38.53 -18.02 2.79
CA ASP A 58 -38.62 -17.86 1.34
C ASP A 58 -38.89 -16.38 1.00
N LEU A 59 -37.89 -15.69 0.51
CA LEU A 59 -37.93 -14.27 0.06
C LEU A 59 -38.63 -14.09 -1.29
N SER A 60 -39.45 -15.04 -1.75
CA SER A 60 -40.17 -14.98 -3.03
C SER A 60 -41.50 -14.23 -2.98
N LYS A 61 -41.83 -13.54 -1.88
CA LYS A 61 -43.11 -12.82 -1.71
C LYS A 61 -42.95 -11.39 -1.17
N GLU A 62 -42.14 -10.58 -1.79
CA GLU A 62 -42.30 -9.12 -1.72
C GLU A 62 -42.38 -8.58 -3.15
N GLY A 63 -43.43 -7.78 -3.40
CA GLY A 63 -43.80 -7.29 -4.72
C GLY A 63 -42.77 -6.30 -5.30
N PRO A 64 -42.99 -5.78 -6.52
CA PRO A 64 -41.93 -5.39 -7.45
C PRO A 64 -41.15 -4.16 -7.01
N LEU A 65 -39.91 -4.36 -6.62
CA LEU A 65 -38.84 -3.36 -6.63
C LEU A 65 -38.05 -3.51 -7.94
N THR A 66 -38.73 -3.35 -9.08
CA THR A 66 -38.19 -3.74 -10.39
C THR A 66 -37.71 -2.59 -11.26
N ASP A 67 -37.88 -1.32 -10.88
CA ASP A 67 -37.57 -0.24 -11.84
C ASP A 67 -36.12 0.32 -11.75
N SER A 68 -35.39 0.10 -10.65
CA SER A 68 -34.06 0.73 -10.51
C SER A 68 -32.89 -0.05 -11.12
N LYS A 69 -33.01 -1.39 -11.20
CA LYS A 69 -31.93 -2.22 -11.77
C LYS A 69 -31.96 -2.29 -13.29
N GLU A 70 -33.16 -2.35 -13.87
CA GLU A 70 -33.32 -2.33 -15.32
C GLU A 70 -32.93 -0.96 -15.90
N GLU A 71 -33.25 0.15 -15.22
CA GLU A 71 -32.81 1.51 -15.61
C GLU A 71 -31.29 1.68 -15.49
N GLU A 72 -30.63 1.11 -14.46
CA GLU A 72 -29.17 1.15 -14.33
C GLU A 72 -28.48 0.31 -15.42
N ASP A 73 -29.00 -0.88 -15.75
CA ASP A 73 -28.45 -1.73 -16.80
C ASP A 73 -28.68 -1.14 -18.20
N GLU A 74 -29.81 -0.46 -18.45
CA GLU A 74 -30.05 0.28 -19.69
C GLU A 74 -29.15 1.53 -19.81
N GLU A 75 -28.89 2.24 -18.71
CA GLU A 75 -27.99 3.38 -18.70
C GLU A 75 -26.53 2.94 -18.95
N ILE A 76 -26.09 1.82 -18.37
CA ILE A 76 -24.76 1.22 -18.63
C ILE A 76 -24.62 0.86 -20.12
N ASN A 77 -25.59 0.17 -20.66
CA ASN A 77 -25.56 -0.25 -22.07
C ASN A 77 -25.63 0.95 -23.01
N SER A 78 -26.39 2.00 -22.67
CA SER A 78 -26.44 3.26 -23.43
C SER A 78 -25.11 4.00 -23.40
N ILE A 79 -24.45 4.09 -22.24
CA ILE A 79 -23.13 4.74 -22.07
C ILE A 79 -22.04 3.93 -22.78
N LEU A 80 -22.05 2.61 -22.67
CA LEU A 80 -21.12 1.72 -23.35
C LEU A 80 -21.30 1.79 -24.87
N ASN A 81 -22.52 1.73 -25.37
CA ASN A 81 -22.79 1.81 -26.81
C ASN A 81 -22.47 3.19 -27.39
N ASN A 82 -22.74 4.29 -26.67
CA ASN A 82 -22.37 5.65 -27.11
C ASN A 82 -20.85 5.85 -27.13
N LYS A 83 -20.10 5.22 -26.22
CA LYS A 83 -18.63 5.33 -26.19
C LYS A 83 -17.97 4.34 -27.13
N LEU A 84 -18.56 3.16 -27.37
CA LEU A 84 -18.11 2.26 -28.44
C LEU A 84 -18.31 2.90 -29.82
N SER A 85 -19.43 3.58 -30.07
CA SER A 85 -19.63 4.32 -31.31
C SER A 85 -18.69 5.53 -31.45
N ALA A 86 -18.35 6.22 -30.34
CA ALA A 86 -17.33 7.26 -30.32
C ALA A 86 -15.92 6.70 -30.55
N PHE A 87 -15.64 5.51 -30.05
CA PHE A 87 -14.39 4.79 -30.29
C PHE A 87 -14.25 4.32 -31.75
N GLU A 88 -15.35 3.83 -32.35
CA GLU A 88 -15.40 3.50 -33.77
C GLU A 88 -15.26 4.74 -34.68
N MET A 89 -15.83 5.89 -34.27
CA MET A 89 -15.63 7.16 -34.99
C MET A 89 -14.20 7.71 -34.84
N LEU A 90 -13.58 7.55 -33.66
CA LEU A 90 -12.19 7.96 -33.43
C LEU A 90 -11.17 7.05 -34.17
N SER A 91 -11.47 5.76 -34.34
CA SER A 91 -10.63 4.83 -35.13
C SER A 91 -10.66 5.13 -36.63
N ALA A 92 -11.62 5.89 -37.11
CA ALA A 92 -11.74 6.31 -38.51
C ALA A 92 -11.01 7.61 -38.86
N ILE A 93 -10.35 8.28 -37.90
CA ILE A 93 -9.57 9.51 -38.13
C ILE A 93 -8.12 9.14 -38.47
N PRO A 94 -7.63 9.40 -39.69
CA PRO A 94 -6.27 9.09 -40.07
C PRO A 94 -5.28 10.01 -39.33
N GLY A 95 -4.43 9.46 -38.47
CA GLY A 95 -3.32 10.18 -37.86
C GLY A 95 -3.14 10.08 -36.36
N GLU A 96 -4.02 9.39 -35.62
CA GLU A 96 -3.86 9.26 -34.17
C GLU A 96 -3.08 7.99 -33.76
N THR A 97 -1.79 8.19 -33.51
CA THR A 97 -0.82 7.13 -33.14
C THR A 97 -1.09 6.44 -31.80
N TRP A 98 -1.89 7.03 -30.90
CA TRP A 98 -2.18 6.48 -29.58
C TRP A 98 -3.21 5.32 -29.63
N VAL A 99 -4.20 5.40 -30.52
CA VAL A 99 -5.17 4.32 -30.77
C VAL A 99 -4.47 3.08 -31.35
N GLN A 100 -3.52 3.28 -32.25
CA GLN A 100 -2.71 2.19 -32.81
C GLN A 100 -1.82 1.54 -31.75
N LYS A 101 -1.25 2.31 -30.81
CA LYS A 101 -0.49 1.78 -29.67
C LYS A 101 -1.36 0.97 -28.68
N LEU A 102 -2.62 1.36 -28.49
CA LEU A 102 -3.57 0.63 -27.65
C LEU A 102 -3.98 -0.71 -28.28
N LEU A 103 -4.21 -0.75 -29.59
CA LEU A 103 -4.52 -1.97 -30.35
C LEU A 103 -3.31 -2.90 -30.49
N ALA A 104 -2.09 -2.35 -30.58
CA ALA A 104 -0.87 -3.14 -30.60
C ALA A 104 -0.57 -3.80 -29.23
N ALA A 105 -0.89 -3.14 -28.12
CA ALA A 105 -0.68 -3.68 -26.77
C ALA A 105 -1.62 -4.87 -26.44
N GLU A 106 -2.75 -5.05 -27.13
CA GLU A 106 -3.63 -6.21 -26.97
C GLU A 106 -3.19 -7.45 -27.78
N VAL A 107 -2.32 -7.27 -28.78
CA VAL A 107 -1.89 -8.35 -29.69
C VAL A 107 -0.56 -9.00 -29.25
N GLU A 108 0.21 -8.35 -28.36
CA GLU A 108 1.53 -8.85 -27.93
C GLU A 108 1.51 -9.81 -26.72
N SER A 109 0.35 -10.36 -26.33
CA SER A 109 0.27 -11.26 -25.17
C SER A 109 0.37 -12.78 -25.47
N ASP A 110 0.41 -13.19 -26.72
CA ASP A 110 0.51 -14.60 -27.07
C ASP A 110 1.56 -14.81 -28.19
N ASP A 111 2.84 -14.82 -27.87
CA ASP A 111 3.89 -15.56 -28.58
C ASP A 111 5.28 -15.07 -28.11
N GLU A 112 5.82 -15.68 -27.07
CA GLU A 112 7.26 -15.68 -26.81
C GLU A 112 7.88 -16.95 -27.41
N ASP A 113 8.35 -16.83 -28.64
CA ASP A 113 9.48 -17.64 -29.11
C ASP A 113 10.08 -17.02 -30.40
N ASP A 114 11.37 -16.72 -30.29
CA ASP A 114 12.31 -16.51 -31.42
C ASP A 114 12.25 -15.17 -32.19
N LEU A 115 13.02 -14.15 -31.77
CA LEU A 115 13.39 -13.06 -32.66
C LEU A 115 14.86 -12.66 -32.52
N SER A 116 15.57 -12.94 -33.60
CA SER A 116 16.88 -12.34 -33.95
C SER A 116 16.74 -10.82 -34.12
N GLU A 117 17.68 -10.09 -33.52
CA GLU A 117 17.83 -8.64 -33.62
C GLU A 117 17.96 -8.20 -35.09
N THR A 118 16.98 -7.45 -35.57
CA THR A 118 17.11 -6.55 -36.71
C THR A 118 16.83 -5.14 -36.23
N GLU A 119 17.89 -4.32 -36.15
CA GLU A 119 17.79 -2.89 -35.89
C GLU A 119 16.98 -2.23 -37.02
N VAL A 120 15.76 -1.77 -36.67
CA VAL A 120 15.00 -0.86 -37.54
C VAL A 120 15.27 0.55 -37.04
N GLU A 121 16.07 1.30 -37.77
CA GLU A 121 16.22 2.75 -37.61
C GLU A 121 14.83 3.40 -37.84
N VAL A 122 14.17 3.82 -36.76
CA VAL A 122 12.99 4.68 -36.83
C VAL A 122 13.50 6.12 -36.93
N GLU A 123 13.40 6.73 -38.12
CA GLU A 123 13.56 8.17 -38.26
C GLU A 123 12.56 8.88 -37.33
N GLU A 124 13.06 9.44 -36.22
CA GLU A 124 12.32 10.37 -35.38
C GLU A 124 12.04 11.65 -36.20
N GLY A 125 10.86 11.71 -36.79
CA GLY A 125 10.36 12.95 -37.35
C GLY A 125 10.25 13.99 -36.24
N GLU A 126 11.06 15.04 -36.28
CA GLU A 126 10.96 16.19 -35.38
C GLU A 126 9.52 16.74 -35.41
N GLN A 127 8.79 16.50 -34.36
CA GLN A 127 7.50 17.19 -34.11
C GLN A 127 7.84 18.68 -33.94
N PRO A 128 7.13 19.61 -34.60
CA PRO A 128 7.37 21.03 -34.42
C PRO A 128 7.19 21.36 -32.91
N LEU A 129 8.26 21.91 -32.32
CA LEU A 129 8.23 22.44 -30.96
C LEU A 129 7.13 23.51 -30.90
N VAL A 130 5.98 23.16 -30.32
CA VAL A 130 4.94 24.14 -30.03
C VAL A 130 5.53 25.08 -28.98
N GLU A 131 5.85 26.31 -29.39
CA GLU A 131 6.32 27.32 -28.45
C GLU A 131 5.21 27.60 -27.43
N LEU A 132 5.47 27.25 -26.17
CA LEU A 132 4.59 27.55 -25.05
C LEU A 132 4.35 29.06 -24.97
N THR A 133 3.12 29.45 -24.75
CA THR A 133 2.74 30.84 -24.52
C THR A 133 3.42 31.39 -23.26
N ALA A 134 3.47 32.71 -23.09
CA ALA A 134 4.05 33.31 -21.89
C ALA A 134 3.31 32.88 -20.62
N GLU A 135 1.98 32.74 -20.69
CA GLU A 135 1.13 32.27 -19.58
C GLU A 135 1.42 30.80 -19.24
N GLU A 136 1.61 29.91 -20.22
CA GLU A 136 1.97 28.50 -19.98
C GLU A 136 3.35 28.35 -19.35
N LYS A 137 4.32 29.19 -19.74
CA LYS A 137 5.65 29.24 -19.11
C LYS A 137 5.58 29.72 -17.66
N GLU A 138 4.77 30.76 -17.39
CA GLU A 138 4.54 31.23 -16.01
C GLU A 138 3.85 30.16 -15.18
N ALA A 139 2.81 29.51 -15.71
CA ALA A 139 2.12 28.41 -15.04
C ALA A 139 3.05 27.25 -14.68
N ALA A 140 3.91 26.83 -15.61
CA ALA A 140 4.90 25.79 -15.38
C ALA A 140 5.92 26.20 -14.31
N ALA A 141 6.43 27.43 -14.35
CA ALA A 141 7.38 27.92 -13.35
C ALA A 141 6.76 27.98 -11.94
N LEU A 142 5.50 28.44 -11.82
CA LEU A 142 4.78 28.44 -10.54
C LEU A 142 4.55 27.02 -10.00
N TYR A 143 4.26 26.06 -10.89
CA TYR A 143 4.11 24.65 -10.52
C TYR A 143 5.41 24.10 -9.96
N GLU A 144 6.53 24.26 -10.67
CA GLU A 144 7.85 23.82 -10.21
C GLU A 144 8.24 24.45 -8.88
N MET A 145 8.05 25.77 -8.74
CA MET A 145 8.30 26.44 -7.46
C MET A 145 7.43 25.90 -6.32
N GLY A 146 6.15 25.59 -6.60
CA GLY A 146 5.23 24.96 -5.65
C GLY A 146 5.72 23.57 -5.24
N MET A 147 6.15 22.76 -6.21
CA MET A 147 6.68 21.41 -5.98
C MET A 147 7.98 21.42 -5.17
N VAL A 148 8.89 22.33 -5.48
CA VAL A 148 10.14 22.50 -4.70
C VAL A 148 9.82 22.86 -3.23
N LYS A 149 8.85 23.74 -2.99
CA LYS A 149 8.43 24.09 -1.63
C LYS A 149 7.67 22.97 -0.92
N LEU A 150 6.92 22.14 -1.67
CA LEU A 150 6.18 21.01 -1.12
C LEU A 150 7.14 19.88 -0.69
N ASN A 151 8.15 19.60 -1.50
CA ASN A 151 9.12 18.53 -1.30
C ASN A 151 10.36 18.98 -0.50
N GLY A 152 10.50 20.26 -0.19
CA GLY A 152 11.66 20.79 0.53
C GLY A 152 11.79 20.22 1.94
N THR A 153 13.01 19.79 2.30
CA THR A 153 13.31 19.09 3.56
C THR A 153 13.42 20.02 4.77
N VAL A 154 13.72 21.30 4.56
CA VAL A 154 13.92 22.27 5.65
C VAL A 154 12.62 23.02 5.95
N LYS A 155 11.62 22.36 6.55
CA LYS A 155 10.28 22.87 6.87
C LYS A 155 9.48 23.18 5.60
N PRO A 156 8.83 22.19 4.99
CA PRO A 156 7.92 22.42 3.85
C PRO A 156 6.83 23.41 4.28
N ASN A 157 6.82 24.60 3.67
CA ASN A 157 5.72 25.55 3.84
C ASN A 157 4.58 25.15 2.91
N LYS A 158 3.81 24.15 3.35
CA LYS A 158 2.75 23.56 2.53
C LYS A 158 1.67 24.57 2.16
N ALA A 159 1.37 25.53 3.04
CA ALA A 159 0.40 26.59 2.74
C ALA A 159 0.86 27.50 1.59
N GLU A 160 2.14 27.91 1.61
CA GLU A 160 2.71 28.74 0.55
C GLU A 160 2.85 27.93 -0.76
N ALA A 161 3.24 26.65 -0.68
CA ALA A 161 3.30 25.76 -1.84
C ALA A 161 1.95 25.64 -2.53
N TYR A 162 0.87 25.39 -1.77
CA TYR A 162 -0.48 25.33 -2.34
C TYR A 162 -0.97 26.69 -2.86
N GLY A 163 -0.53 27.82 -2.28
CA GLY A 163 -0.79 29.14 -2.84
C GLY A 163 -0.20 29.33 -4.25
N LEU A 164 1.01 28.82 -4.50
CA LEU A 164 1.63 28.82 -5.83
C LEU A 164 0.93 27.86 -6.80
N LEU A 165 0.55 26.66 -6.32
CA LEU A 165 -0.17 25.67 -7.13
C LEU A 165 -1.54 26.16 -7.55
N VAL A 166 -2.28 26.88 -6.68
CA VAL A 166 -3.57 27.49 -7.05
C VAL A 166 -3.41 28.50 -8.19
N ARG A 167 -2.41 29.38 -8.10
CA ARG A 167 -2.13 30.35 -9.18
C ARG A 167 -1.73 29.67 -10.48
N SER A 168 -0.92 28.61 -10.41
CA SER A 168 -0.55 27.80 -11.57
C SER A 168 -1.77 27.11 -12.21
N ALA A 169 -2.68 26.59 -11.38
CA ALA A 169 -3.93 25.97 -11.83
C ALA A 169 -4.87 26.99 -12.53
N GLU A 170 -4.96 28.21 -12.01
CA GLU A 170 -5.72 29.31 -12.61
C GLU A 170 -5.18 29.70 -14.00
N LEU A 171 -3.85 29.62 -14.19
CA LEU A 171 -3.20 29.82 -15.49
C LEU A 171 -3.29 28.60 -16.42
N GLY A 172 -3.97 27.53 -16.01
CA GLY A 172 -4.32 26.39 -16.86
C GLY A 172 -3.41 25.17 -16.75
N ASN A 173 -2.38 25.17 -15.92
CA ASN A 173 -1.53 23.98 -15.71
C ASN A 173 -2.35 22.80 -15.21
N LYS A 174 -2.34 21.67 -15.95
CA LYS A 174 -3.16 20.49 -15.66
C LYS A 174 -2.74 19.77 -14.38
N ASP A 175 -1.43 19.65 -14.15
CA ASP A 175 -0.88 18.95 -12.98
C ASP A 175 -1.18 19.74 -11.69
N ALA A 176 -1.07 21.08 -11.76
CA ALA A 176 -1.48 21.95 -10.68
C ALA A 176 -3.00 21.83 -10.40
N LYS A 177 -3.85 21.80 -11.46
CA LYS A 177 -5.29 21.57 -11.32
C LYS A 177 -5.59 20.24 -10.62
N VAL A 178 -4.89 19.17 -10.95
CA VAL A 178 -5.03 17.86 -10.29
C VAL A 178 -4.72 17.98 -8.79
N MET A 179 -3.58 18.57 -8.43
CA MET A 179 -3.18 18.70 -7.03
C MET A 179 -4.13 19.58 -6.22
N VAL A 180 -4.55 20.71 -6.76
CA VAL A 180 -5.49 21.63 -6.12
C VAL A 180 -6.85 20.97 -5.94
N ALA A 181 -7.36 20.27 -6.96
CA ALA A 181 -8.65 19.59 -6.88
C ALA A 181 -8.65 18.46 -5.84
N TRP A 182 -7.57 17.67 -5.74
CA TRP A 182 -7.43 16.67 -4.66
C TRP A 182 -7.34 17.32 -3.28
N ALA A 183 -6.62 18.44 -3.14
CA ALA A 183 -6.53 19.15 -1.87
C ALA A 183 -7.90 19.72 -1.45
N GLN A 184 -8.69 20.24 -2.38
CA GLN A 184 -10.07 20.71 -2.12
C GLN A 184 -11.03 19.56 -1.82
N LEU A 185 -10.88 18.40 -2.50
CA LEU A 185 -11.75 17.25 -2.28
C LEU A 185 -11.53 16.61 -0.90
N LEU A 186 -10.28 16.55 -0.44
CA LEU A 186 -9.91 15.91 0.83
C LEU A 186 -9.76 16.92 1.98
N GLY A 187 -9.81 18.22 1.72
CA GLY A 187 -9.60 19.27 2.71
C GLY A 187 -8.15 19.34 3.22
N SER A 188 -7.17 18.84 2.44
CA SER A 188 -5.75 18.85 2.81
C SER A 188 -5.09 20.12 2.34
N TYR A 189 -4.66 20.98 3.27
CA TYR A 189 -3.97 22.27 3.02
C TYR A 189 -4.84 23.36 2.35
N LEU A 190 -5.98 23.01 1.75
CA LEU A 190 -7.00 23.92 1.23
C LEU A 190 -8.33 23.62 1.93
N PRO A 191 -9.25 24.62 2.00
CA PRO A 191 -10.59 24.38 2.53
C PRO A 191 -11.31 23.28 1.75
N LEU A 192 -12.08 22.46 2.47
CA LEU A 192 -12.91 21.42 1.86
C LEU A 192 -13.97 22.05 0.95
N ASP A 193 -13.86 21.82 -0.37
CA ASP A 193 -14.86 22.20 -1.37
C ASP A 193 -15.01 21.09 -2.42
N THR A 194 -15.86 20.16 -2.10
CA THR A 194 -16.13 18.99 -2.96
C THR A 194 -16.84 19.37 -4.26
N THR A 195 -17.56 20.49 -4.29
CA THR A 195 -18.29 20.94 -5.47
C THR A 195 -17.35 21.57 -6.51
N SER A 196 -16.41 22.40 -6.06
CA SER A 196 -15.38 22.97 -6.94
C SER A 196 -14.46 21.87 -7.47
N ALA A 197 -14.00 20.97 -6.56
CA ALA A 197 -13.19 19.81 -6.93
C ALA A 197 -13.86 18.97 -8.03
N ARG A 198 -15.17 18.68 -7.90
CA ARG A 198 -15.92 17.93 -8.91
C ARG A 198 -15.89 18.60 -10.29
N ARG A 199 -16.07 19.91 -10.35
CA ARG A 199 -16.01 20.65 -11.63
C ARG A 199 -14.64 20.52 -12.27
N THR A 200 -13.58 20.76 -11.50
CA THR A 200 -12.21 20.64 -12.00
C THR A 200 -11.88 19.21 -12.46
N PHE A 201 -12.30 18.18 -11.72
CA PHE A 201 -12.10 16.80 -12.15
C PHE A 201 -12.93 16.44 -13.39
N GLN A 202 -14.12 17.01 -13.57
CA GLN A 202 -14.89 16.83 -14.82
C GLN A 202 -14.13 17.43 -16.01
N GLU A 203 -13.62 18.67 -15.90
CA GLU A 203 -12.80 19.31 -16.95
C GLU A 203 -11.55 18.49 -17.28
N LEU A 204 -10.86 17.96 -16.25
CA LEU A 204 -9.68 17.13 -16.42
C LEU A 204 -10.03 15.79 -17.11
N ALA A 205 -11.12 15.14 -16.72
CA ALA A 205 -11.57 13.91 -17.34
C ALA A 205 -11.98 14.12 -18.80
N ASP A 206 -12.70 15.21 -19.10
CA ASP A 206 -13.10 15.57 -20.46
C ASP A 206 -11.88 15.88 -21.35
N SER A 207 -10.78 16.36 -20.76
CA SER A 207 -9.50 16.54 -21.45
C SER A 207 -8.59 15.28 -21.44
N GLY A 208 -9.10 14.14 -21.00
CA GLY A 208 -8.42 12.85 -21.04
C GLY A 208 -7.37 12.64 -19.94
N VAL A 209 -7.35 13.46 -18.86
CA VAL A 209 -6.43 13.30 -17.75
C VAL A 209 -6.88 12.15 -16.85
N PRO A 210 -6.05 11.09 -16.64
CA PRO A 210 -6.42 9.89 -15.88
C PRO A 210 -6.80 10.16 -14.43
N ASP A 211 -6.19 11.18 -13.80
CA ASP A 211 -6.50 11.60 -12.43
C ASP A 211 -7.91 12.17 -12.30
N GLY A 212 -8.40 12.89 -13.31
CA GLY A 212 -9.80 13.35 -13.37
C GLY A 212 -10.77 12.17 -13.35
N HIS A 213 -10.50 11.15 -14.15
CA HIS A 213 -11.31 9.93 -14.16
C HIS A 213 -11.23 9.18 -12.81
N MET A 214 -10.02 9.02 -12.22
CA MET A 214 -9.89 8.39 -10.91
C MET A 214 -10.73 9.09 -9.84
N ALA A 215 -10.67 10.43 -9.78
CA ALA A 215 -11.38 11.22 -8.79
C ALA A 215 -12.91 11.16 -9.00
N LEU A 216 -13.40 11.28 -10.24
CA LEU A 216 -14.82 11.10 -10.54
C LEU A 216 -15.29 9.69 -10.20
N GLY A 217 -14.49 8.66 -10.50
CA GLY A 217 -14.79 7.29 -10.09
C GLY A 217 -15.00 7.17 -8.59
N PHE A 218 -14.12 7.77 -7.79
CA PHE A 218 -14.26 7.84 -6.34
C PHE A 218 -15.51 8.60 -5.90
N MET A 219 -15.76 9.77 -6.49
CA MET A 219 -16.92 10.59 -6.14
C MET A 219 -18.25 9.88 -6.45
N TYR A 220 -18.36 9.17 -7.58
CA TYR A 220 -19.53 8.35 -7.90
C TYR A 220 -19.63 7.11 -7.00
N ALA A 221 -18.53 6.46 -6.65
CA ALA A 221 -18.56 5.30 -5.75
C ALA A 221 -19.04 5.65 -4.35
N ALA A 222 -18.55 6.76 -3.80
CA ALA A 222 -18.87 7.24 -2.47
C ALA A 222 -20.12 8.14 -2.40
N GLY A 223 -20.64 8.63 -3.53
CA GLY A 223 -21.76 9.58 -3.57
C GLY A 223 -21.39 10.96 -3.03
N ILE A 224 -20.20 11.46 -3.34
CA ILE A 224 -19.70 12.77 -2.89
C ILE A 224 -20.02 13.82 -3.95
N SER A 225 -20.85 14.81 -3.62
CA SER A 225 -21.33 15.88 -4.53
C SER A 225 -22.01 15.37 -5.82
N VAL A 226 -22.30 14.08 -5.89
CA VAL A 226 -23.04 13.41 -6.98
C VAL A 226 -23.91 12.30 -6.39
N ASN A 227 -24.95 11.89 -7.10
CA ASN A 227 -25.68 10.68 -6.73
C ASN A 227 -24.75 9.47 -6.88
N ALA A 228 -24.74 8.59 -5.87
CA ALA A 228 -23.93 7.39 -5.91
C ALA A 228 -24.32 6.50 -7.10
N SER A 229 -23.34 6.08 -7.89
CA SER A 229 -23.54 5.15 -9.00
C SER A 229 -22.30 4.29 -9.17
N GLN A 230 -22.42 3.02 -8.83
CA GLN A 230 -21.31 2.07 -8.93
C GLN A 230 -20.92 1.79 -10.38
N ALA A 231 -21.92 1.85 -11.30
CA ALA A 231 -21.70 1.70 -12.73
C ALA A 231 -20.84 2.83 -13.30
N ARG A 232 -21.19 4.09 -13.01
CA ARG A 232 -20.37 5.25 -13.43
C ARG A 232 -18.99 5.22 -12.80
N ALA A 233 -18.91 4.84 -11.52
CA ALA A 233 -17.62 4.69 -10.85
C ALA A 233 -16.72 3.68 -11.58
N LEU A 234 -17.26 2.53 -11.97
CA LEU A 234 -16.51 1.51 -12.68
C LEU A 234 -15.98 2.01 -14.03
N VAL A 235 -16.82 2.70 -14.80
CA VAL A 235 -16.42 3.29 -16.10
C VAL A 235 -15.26 4.27 -15.90
N HIS A 236 -15.39 5.20 -14.94
CA HIS A 236 -14.33 6.17 -14.67
C HIS A 236 -13.05 5.51 -14.15
N TYR A 237 -13.13 4.53 -13.24
CA TYR A 237 -11.95 3.78 -12.80
C TYR A 237 -11.27 3.05 -13.96
N THR A 238 -12.04 2.50 -14.92
CA THR A 238 -11.48 1.84 -16.09
C THR A 238 -10.69 2.82 -16.96
N PHE A 239 -11.24 3.99 -17.27
CA PHE A 239 -10.50 5.02 -18.02
C PHE A 239 -9.27 5.52 -17.27
N GLY A 240 -9.38 5.76 -15.96
CA GLY A 240 -8.24 6.14 -15.14
C GLY A 240 -7.13 5.09 -15.14
N ALA A 241 -7.50 3.81 -15.04
CA ALA A 241 -6.54 2.69 -15.01
C ALA A 241 -5.85 2.46 -16.36
N ILE A 242 -6.59 2.56 -17.48
CA ILE A 242 -6.04 2.50 -18.84
C ILE A 242 -5.05 3.67 -19.05
N GLY A 243 -5.39 4.87 -18.57
CA GLY A 243 -4.49 6.02 -18.59
C GLY A 243 -3.29 5.94 -17.62
N GLY A 244 -3.11 4.80 -16.92
CA GLY A 244 -1.96 4.56 -16.05
C GLY A 244 -2.09 5.11 -14.63
N ASN A 245 -3.25 5.63 -14.22
CA ASN A 245 -3.45 6.09 -12.85
C ASN A 245 -3.39 4.92 -11.86
N VAL A 246 -2.44 4.98 -10.94
CA VAL A 246 -2.14 3.91 -9.98
C VAL A 246 -3.30 3.65 -9.01
N TRP A 247 -3.99 4.70 -8.56
CA TRP A 247 -5.11 4.55 -7.64
C TRP A 247 -6.31 3.90 -8.33
N ALA A 248 -6.57 4.25 -9.60
CA ALA A 248 -7.58 3.58 -10.40
C ALA A 248 -7.26 2.10 -10.63
N GLN A 249 -5.98 1.77 -10.89
CA GLN A 249 -5.53 0.37 -10.99
C GLN A 249 -5.72 -0.39 -9.67
N MET A 250 -5.42 0.23 -8.51
CA MET A 250 -5.69 -0.38 -7.20
C MET A 250 -7.18 -0.59 -6.97
N ALA A 251 -8.01 0.40 -7.27
CA ALA A 251 -9.47 0.31 -7.10
C ALA A 251 -10.06 -0.82 -7.96
N LEU A 252 -9.65 -0.96 -9.22
CA LEU A 252 -10.07 -2.07 -10.06
C LEU A 252 -9.52 -3.40 -9.59
N GLY A 253 -8.25 -3.47 -9.19
CA GLY A 253 -7.64 -4.67 -8.62
C GLY A 253 -8.45 -5.17 -7.42
N TYR A 254 -8.82 -4.26 -6.51
CA TYR A 254 -9.66 -4.60 -5.36
C TYR A 254 -11.07 -5.05 -5.77
N ARG A 255 -11.73 -4.34 -6.71
CA ARG A 255 -13.07 -4.69 -7.18
C ARG A 255 -13.11 -6.07 -7.84
N TYR A 256 -12.14 -6.41 -8.70
CA TYR A 256 -12.04 -7.75 -9.29
C TYR A 256 -11.67 -8.81 -8.25
N TRP A 257 -10.89 -8.49 -7.23
CA TRP A 257 -10.55 -9.40 -6.15
C TRP A 257 -11.75 -9.72 -5.26
N SER A 258 -12.52 -8.69 -4.87
CA SER A 258 -13.65 -8.81 -3.94
C SER A 258 -15.00 -9.08 -4.62
N GLY A 259 -15.09 -8.96 -5.94
CA GLY A 259 -16.36 -9.12 -6.68
C GLY A 259 -17.33 -7.95 -6.49
N ILE A 260 -16.84 -6.75 -6.18
CA ILE A 260 -17.68 -5.56 -6.01
C ILE A 260 -18.03 -4.99 -7.38
N THR A 261 -19.30 -5.02 -7.76
CA THR A 261 -19.87 -4.51 -9.03
C THR A 261 -19.32 -5.17 -10.31
N VAL A 262 -18.38 -6.07 -10.18
CA VAL A 262 -17.80 -6.87 -11.27
C VAL A 262 -17.72 -8.32 -10.82
N PRO A 263 -17.79 -9.30 -11.73
CA PRO A 263 -17.53 -10.70 -11.38
C PRO A 263 -16.13 -10.86 -10.79
N ASN A 264 -16.02 -11.66 -9.72
CA ASN A 264 -14.70 -11.95 -9.13
C ASN A 264 -13.80 -12.60 -10.19
N SER A 265 -12.61 -12.05 -10.37
CA SER A 265 -11.61 -12.55 -11.31
C SER A 265 -10.20 -12.35 -10.72
N CYS A 266 -9.62 -13.49 -10.28
CA CYS A 266 -8.27 -13.47 -9.73
C CYS A 266 -7.25 -12.97 -10.76
N GLU A 267 -7.34 -13.38 -12.03
CA GLU A 267 -6.36 -13.00 -13.06
C GLU A 267 -6.40 -11.49 -13.35
N LYS A 268 -7.60 -10.89 -13.47
CA LYS A 268 -7.71 -9.43 -13.64
C LYS A 268 -7.20 -8.68 -12.42
N ALA A 269 -7.51 -9.14 -11.22
CA ALA A 269 -6.97 -8.56 -9.99
C ALA A 269 -5.44 -8.66 -9.95
N LEU A 270 -4.89 -9.82 -10.34
CA LEU A 270 -3.46 -10.06 -10.43
C LEU A 270 -2.77 -9.07 -11.38
N ASP A 271 -3.33 -8.85 -12.57
CA ASP A 271 -2.76 -7.95 -13.56
C ASP A 271 -2.68 -6.50 -13.03
N PHE A 272 -3.79 -5.99 -12.47
CA PHE A 272 -3.80 -4.64 -11.91
C PHE A 272 -2.85 -4.47 -10.73
N TYR A 273 -2.87 -5.40 -9.76
CA TYR A 273 -1.98 -5.30 -8.61
C TYR A 273 -0.51 -5.49 -8.97
N ARG A 274 -0.20 -6.33 -9.96
CA ARG A 274 1.17 -6.49 -10.49
C ARG A 274 1.71 -5.19 -11.07
N LYS A 275 0.91 -4.45 -11.88
CA LYS A 275 1.31 -3.14 -12.44
C LYS A 275 1.66 -2.14 -11.33
N VAL A 276 0.81 -2.05 -10.31
CA VAL A 276 1.05 -1.17 -9.16
C VAL A 276 2.27 -1.63 -8.35
N ALA A 277 2.37 -2.93 -8.06
CA ALA A 277 3.48 -3.49 -7.29
C ALA A 277 4.83 -3.31 -8.00
N ASN A 278 4.88 -3.43 -9.33
CA ASN A 278 6.08 -3.14 -10.13
C ASN A 278 6.56 -1.70 -9.89
N LYS A 279 5.63 -0.72 -9.92
CA LYS A 279 5.97 0.68 -9.64
C LYS A 279 6.49 0.86 -8.22
N VAL A 280 5.78 0.29 -7.22
CA VAL A 280 6.24 0.37 -5.83
C VAL A 280 7.62 -0.26 -5.65
N ALA A 281 7.83 -1.46 -6.22
CA ALA A 281 9.10 -2.17 -6.11
C ALA A 281 10.28 -1.40 -6.74
N SER A 282 10.05 -0.69 -7.85
CA SER A 282 11.08 0.13 -8.51
C SER A 282 11.45 1.39 -7.72
N GLU A 283 10.58 1.85 -6.82
CA GLU A 283 10.79 3.04 -5.97
C GLU A 283 11.38 2.70 -4.60
N VAL A 284 11.55 1.42 -4.24
CA VAL A 284 12.12 1.01 -2.95
C VAL A 284 13.60 1.34 -2.89
N THR A 285 13.97 2.15 -1.90
CA THR A 285 15.35 2.56 -1.61
C THR A 285 16.01 1.69 -0.55
N LEU A 286 17.28 1.94 -0.24
CA LEU A 286 17.99 1.23 0.86
C LEU A 286 17.41 1.55 2.26
N SER A 287 16.62 2.61 2.39
CA SER A 287 15.86 2.90 3.61
C SER A 287 14.64 2.00 3.81
N GLY A 288 14.25 1.23 2.78
CA GLY A 288 13.10 0.31 2.82
C GLY A 288 11.78 0.91 2.34
N GLY A 289 11.76 2.19 1.94
CA GLY A 289 10.55 2.92 1.53
C GLY A 289 9.72 3.45 2.71
N PRO A 290 8.62 4.17 2.45
CA PRO A 290 7.82 4.81 3.47
C PRO A 290 7.18 3.78 4.41
N VAL A 291 7.19 4.10 5.71
CA VAL A 291 6.54 3.26 6.74
C VAL A 291 5.06 3.59 6.81
N VAL A 292 4.21 2.66 6.38
CA VAL A 292 2.76 2.80 6.44
C VAL A 292 2.25 2.39 7.83
N GLN A 293 1.79 3.36 8.60
CA GLN A 293 1.15 3.13 9.90
C GLN A 293 -0.32 2.75 9.71
N ARG A 294 -0.75 1.66 10.36
CA ARG A 294 -2.12 1.12 10.27
C ARG A 294 -2.83 1.27 11.61
N VAL A 295 -3.23 2.51 11.93
CA VAL A 295 -3.95 2.82 13.16
C VAL A 295 -5.44 2.50 13.00
N ARG A 296 -6.01 1.73 13.94
CA ARG A 296 -7.42 1.35 13.97
C ARG A 296 -8.16 2.16 15.02
N LEU A 297 -9.07 3.02 14.58
CA LEU A 297 -9.84 3.92 15.47
C LEU A 297 -10.69 3.13 16.48
N LEU A 298 -11.29 2.02 16.06
CA LEU A 298 -12.07 1.17 16.95
C LEU A 298 -11.23 0.64 18.11
N GLU A 299 -10.03 0.12 17.79
CA GLU A 299 -9.13 -0.44 18.81
C GLU A 299 -8.55 0.65 19.72
N GLU A 300 -8.28 1.84 19.16
CA GLU A 300 -7.77 2.99 19.92
C GLU A 300 -8.78 3.47 20.97
N VAL A 301 -10.09 3.41 20.66
CA VAL A 301 -11.16 3.84 21.58
C VAL A 301 -11.57 2.74 22.56
N GLU A 302 -11.68 1.48 22.13
CA GLU A 302 -12.18 0.38 22.96
C GLU A 302 -11.10 -0.27 23.83
N ASN A 303 -9.83 -0.19 23.44
CA ASN A 303 -8.71 -0.80 24.16
C ASN A 303 -7.79 0.27 24.77
N PRO A 304 -7.89 0.59 26.07
CA PRO A 304 -7.02 1.60 26.71
C PRO A 304 -5.53 1.26 26.66
N GLY A 305 -5.15 0.01 26.38
CA GLY A 305 -3.77 -0.43 26.20
C GLY A 305 -3.32 -0.54 24.74
N TYR A 306 -4.15 -0.11 23.79
CA TYR A 306 -3.80 -0.18 22.39
C TYR A 306 -2.58 0.67 22.06
N ASN A 307 -1.55 0.02 21.51
CA ASN A 307 -0.35 0.71 21.03
C ASN A 307 -0.44 0.91 19.53
N SER A 308 -0.78 2.11 19.10
CA SER A 308 -0.83 2.49 17.69
C SER A 308 0.54 2.45 17.00
N GLY A 309 1.62 2.31 17.80
CA GLY A 309 3.00 2.41 17.32
C GLY A 309 3.46 3.84 17.02
N ILE A 310 2.59 4.84 17.19
CA ILE A 310 2.95 6.27 17.12
C ILE A 310 3.67 6.63 18.42
N LEU A 311 4.80 7.30 18.28
CA LEU A 311 5.55 7.78 19.45
C LEU A 311 4.91 9.05 19.99
N ASP A 312 4.87 9.17 21.32
CA ASP A 312 4.51 10.40 21.99
C ASP A 312 5.60 11.47 21.77
N ASN A 313 5.20 12.72 21.58
CA ASN A 313 6.12 13.84 21.42
C ASN A 313 7.05 13.99 22.62
N ASP A 314 6.53 13.83 23.84
CA ASP A 314 7.30 13.90 25.07
C ASP A 314 8.41 12.83 25.10
N LEU A 315 8.10 11.63 24.59
CA LEU A 315 9.09 10.55 24.49
C LEU A 315 10.18 10.87 23.45
N ILE A 316 9.80 11.48 22.33
CA ILE A 316 10.76 11.91 21.30
C ILE A 316 11.69 12.99 21.86
N GLU A 317 11.14 13.99 22.55
CA GLU A 317 11.91 15.06 23.20
C GLU A 317 12.85 14.50 24.27
N TYR A 318 12.39 13.52 25.04
CA TYR A 318 13.24 12.83 26.01
C TYR A 318 14.43 12.12 25.35
N TYR A 319 14.22 11.39 24.26
CA TYR A 319 15.31 10.77 23.52
C TYR A 319 16.25 11.81 22.88
N GLN A 320 15.74 12.95 22.42
CA GLN A 320 16.56 14.05 21.91
C GLN A 320 17.48 14.60 23.01
N LEU A 321 16.94 14.83 24.21
CA LEU A 321 17.73 15.26 25.35
C LEU A 321 18.83 14.26 25.75
N LEU A 322 18.54 12.95 25.69
CA LEU A 322 19.55 11.92 25.94
C LEU A 322 20.65 11.92 24.87
N ALA A 323 20.27 12.05 23.59
CA ALA A 323 21.21 12.11 22.48
C ALA A 323 22.15 13.35 22.58
N GLU A 324 21.61 14.52 22.99
CA GLU A 324 22.39 15.73 23.24
C GLU A 324 23.37 15.57 24.41
N LYS A 325 23.04 14.75 25.40
CA LYS A 325 23.94 14.39 26.50
C LYS A 325 24.99 13.35 26.13
N GLY A 326 25.00 12.88 24.88
CA GLY A 326 25.99 11.92 24.36
C GLY A 326 25.60 10.44 24.51
N ASP A 327 24.33 10.13 24.80
CA ASP A 327 23.88 8.74 24.79
C ASP A 327 23.85 8.18 23.36
N VAL A 328 24.77 7.24 23.10
CA VAL A 328 24.99 6.66 21.78
C VAL A 328 23.78 5.83 21.30
N GLN A 329 23.06 5.19 22.22
CA GLN A 329 21.88 4.39 21.85
C GLN A 329 20.71 5.30 21.45
N ALA A 330 20.52 6.42 22.15
CA ALA A 330 19.53 7.43 21.79
C ALA A 330 19.87 8.06 20.41
N GLN A 331 21.16 8.37 20.17
CA GLN A 331 21.62 8.88 18.87
C GLN A 331 21.33 7.88 17.74
N VAL A 332 21.64 6.61 17.90
CA VAL A 332 21.36 5.57 16.90
C VAL A 332 19.85 5.41 16.67
N GLY A 333 19.06 5.37 17.74
CA GLY A 333 17.60 5.23 17.67
C GLY A 333 16.95 6.41 16.94
N LEU A 334 17.32 7.65 17.26
CA LEU A 334 16.85 8.86 16.57
C LEU A 334 17.34 8.92 15.12
N GLY A 335 18.62 8.54 14.89
CA GLY A 335 19.16 8.42 13.55
C GLY A 335 18.34 7.47 12.67
N GLN A 336 18.00 6.29 13.17
CA GLN A 336 17.14 5.32 12.46
C GLN A 336 15.72 5.86 12.24
N LEU A 337 15.15 6.50 13.24
CA LEU A 337 13.80 7.06 13.17
C LEU A 337 13.70 8.14 12.09
N HIS A 338 14.67 9.06 12.03
CA HIS A 338 14.73 10.10 11.00
C HIS A 338 15.15 9.55 9.61
N TYR A 339 15.95 8.48 9.57
CA TYR A 339 16.36 7.85 8.32
C TYR A 339 15.21 7.13 7.61
N GLN A 340 14.38 6.39 8.35
CA GLN A 340 13.26 5.63 7.80
C GLN A 340 11.96 6.43 7.79
N GLY A 341 11.82 7.39 8.70
CA GLY A 341 10.52 7.97 9.03
C GLY A 341 9.61 6.99 9.77
N GLY A 342 8.35 7.38 9.99
CA GLY A 342 7.33 6.55 10.62
C GLY A 342 7.17 6.81 12.12
N ARG A 343 6.23 6.11 12.75
CA ARG A 343 5.83 6.30 14.14
C ARG A 343 5.42 7.75 14.49
N GLY A 344 4.90 8.49 13.50
CA GLY A 344 4.55 9.91 13.66
C GLY A 344 5.70 10.90 13.39
N VAL A 345 6.92 10.40 13.12
CA VAL A 345 8.09 11.25 12.80
C VAL A 345 8.33 11.24 11.30
N PRO A 346 8.45 12.41 10.65
CA PRO A 346 8.78 12.50 9.24
C PRO A 346 10.23 12.07 8.98
N GLN A 347 10.47 11.55 7.78
CA GLN A 347 11.83 11.28 7.30
C GLN A 347 12.62 12.60 7.20
N ASP A 348 13.82 12.64 7.79
CA ASP A 348 14.72 13.80 7.77
C ASP A 348 16.17 13.32 7.58
N PRO A 349 16.69 13.32 6.33
CA PRO A 349 18.04 12.84 6.04
C PRO A 349 19.13 13.65 6.73
N GLN A 350 18.93 14.95 6.98
CA GLN A 350 19.93 15.81 7.63
C GLN A 350 20.06 15.46 9.10
N ARG A 351 18.93 15.32 9.82
CA ARG A 351 18.94 14.89 11.22
C ARG A 351 19.46 13.47 11.36
N ALA A 352 19.07 12.56 10.48
CA ALA A 352 19.59 11.20 10.47
C ALA A 352 21.11 11.17 10.35
N LEU A 353 21.66 11.92 9.37
CA LEU A 353 23.10 12.07 9.18
C LEU A 353 23.80 12.59 10.43
N HIS A 354 23.26 13.65 11.02
CA HIS A 354 23.83 14.28 12.22
C HIS A 354 23.93 13.28 13.39
N TYR A 355 22.86 12.59 13.73
CA TYR A 355 22.87 11.62 14.82
C TYR A 355 23.78 10.42 14.54
N PHE A 356 23.80 9.91 13.31
CA PHE A 356 24.68 8.80 12.94
C PHE A 356 26.16 9.20 12.97
N MET A 357 26.51 10.43 12.58
CA MET A 357 27.89 10.93 12.69
C MET A 357 28.36 10.95 14.15
N GLN A 358 27.57 11.50 15.05
CA GLN A 358 27.89 11.52 16.48
C GLN A 358 28.09 10.12 17.06
N ALA A 359 27.16 9.19 16.75
CA ALA A 359 27.27 7.82 17.22
C ALA A 359 28.43 7.03 16.57
N ALA A 360 28.77 7.32 15.33
CA ALA A 360 29.90 6.70 14.63
C ALA A 360 31.25 7.19 15.18
N ASP A 361 31.35 8.46 15.55
CA ASP A 361 32.54 9.01 16.22
C ASP A 361 32.76 8.37 17.60
N ALA A 362 31.68 7.98 18.27
CA ALA A 362 31.72 7.18 19.49
C ALA A 362 32.03 5.68 19.24
N GLY A 363 32.24 5.28 17.98
CA GLY A 363 32.62 3.91 17.61
C GLY A 363 31.45 2.94 17.40
N ASN A 364 30.22 3.41 17.30
CA ASN A 364 29.06 2.53 17.14
C ASN A 364 28.98 1.90 15.73
N PRO A 365 29.01 0.56 15.58
CA PRO A 365 29.03 -0.09 14.26
C PRO A 365 27.70 0.03 13.50
N ILE A 366 26.57 0.18 14.19
CA ILE A 366 25.27 0.36 13.55
C ILE A 366 25.23 1.73 12.86
N ALA A 367 25.66 2.78 13.57
CA ALA A 367 25.74 4.12 13.01
C ALA A 367 26.68 4.20 11.79
N MET A 368 27.86 3.55 11.89
CA MET A 368 28.79 3.44 10.75
C MET A 368 28.13 2.76 9.55
N ALA A 369 27.37 1.68 9.75
CA ALA A 369 26.71 0.97 8.68
C ALA A 369 25.58 1.82 8.03
N PHE A 370 24.81 2.57 8.80
CA PHE A 370 23.81 3.51 8.26
C PHE A 370 24.46 4.68 7.52
N LEU A 371 25.59 5.21 7.99
CA LEU A 371 26.37 6.18 7.22
C LEU A 371 26.81 5.58 5.87
N GLY A 372 27.26 4.32 5.87
CA GLY A 372 27.57 3.60 4.63
C GLY A 372 26.39 3.57 3.66
N LYS A 373 25.15 3.33 4.14
CA LYS A 373 23.93 3.37 3.32
C LYS A 373 23.67 4.78 2.76
N ILE A 374 23.77 5.80 3.59
CA ILE A 374 23.54 7.21 3.22
C ILE A 374 24.53 7.65 2.12
N TYR A 375 25.83 7.35 2.27
CA TYR A 375 26.84 7.68 1.26
C TYR A 375 26.73 6.82 -0.01
N LEU A 376 26.29 5.56 0.09
CA LEU A 376 26.11 4.68 -1.08
C LEU A 376 24.96 5.12 -1.98
N GLU A 377 23.89 5.61 -1.41
CA GLU A 377 22.68 6.04 -2.12
C GLU A 377 22.74 7.52 -2.49
N GLY A 378 23.35 8.30 -1.63
CA GLY A 378 23.26 9.76 -1.66
C GLY A 378 21.92 10.25 -1.10
N SER A 379 21.85 11.52 -0.78
CA SER A 379 20.64 12.20 -0.30
C SER A 379 20.77 13.70 -0.53
N GLU A 380 19.73 14.44 -0.22
CA GLU A 380 19.81 15.91 -0.22
C GLU A 380 20.86 16.46 0.77
N ALA A 381 21.16 15.69 1.82
CA ALA A 381 22.16 16.05 2.82
C ALA A 381 23.59 15.74 2.39
N VAL A 382 23.80 14.72 1.54
CA VAL A 382 25.13 14.23 1.16
C VAL A 382 25.12 13.70 -0.26
N GLN A 383 26.11 14.09 -1.07
CA GLN A 383 26.33 13.50 -2.38
C GLN A 383 26.76 12.04 -2.27
N GLN A 384 26.41 11.24 -3.27
CA GLN A 384 26.82 9.85 -3.36
C GLN A 384 28.35 9.74 -3.40
N ASP A 385 28.91 8.93 -2.49
CA ASP A 385 30.34 8.64 -2.40
C ASP A 385 30.56 7.16 -2.08
N ASN A 386 30.92 6.39 -3.09
CA ASN A 386 31.14 4.95 -2.96
C ASN A 386 32.37 4.62 -2.11
N ASP A 387 33.43 5.43 -2.15
CA ASP A 387 34.67 5.18 -1.41
C ASP A 387 34.46 5.38 0.11
N THR A 388 33.74 6.43 0.47
CA THR A 388 33.36 6.69 1.85
C THR A 388 32.39 5.63 2.35
N ALA A 389 31.39 5.26 1.54
CA ALA A 389 30.47 4.17 1.87
C ALA A 389 31.21 2.86 2.14
N PHE A 390 32.19 2.50 1.28
CA PHE A 390 33.01 1.30 1.48
C PHE A 390 33.78 1.33 2.79
N LYS A 391 34.41 2.45 3.13
CA LYS A 391 35.17 2.60 4.39
C LYS A 391 34.27 2.38 5.61
N TYR A 392 33.08 2.96 5.62
CA TYR A 392 32.12 2.82 6.72
C TYR A 392 31.56 1.41 6.82
N PHE A 393 31.13 0.81 5.69
CA PHE A 393 30.67 -0.58 5.71
C PHE A 393 31.76 -1.56 6.13
N LYS A 394 33.00 -1.35 5.68
CA LYS A 394 34.12 -2.20 6.07
C LYS A 394 34.38 -2.14 7.58
N LYS A 395 34.44 -0.95 8.17
CA LYS A 395 34.60 -0.77 9.63
C LYS A 395 33.48 -1.49 10.39
N ALA A 396 32.23 -1.30 9.97
CA ALA A 396 31.08 -1.94 10.60
C ALA A 396 31.11 -3.48 10.45
N ALA A 397 31.45 -3.99 9.27
CA ALA A 397 31.54 -5.42 8.99
C ALA A 397 32.67 -6.09 9.74
N ASP A 398 33.84 -5.44 9.86
CA ASP A 398 34.99 -5.92 10.65
C ASP A 398 34.63 -6.04 12.14
N MET A 399 33.68 -5.25 12.62
CA MET A 399 33.09 -5.36 13.98
C MET A 399 31.93 -6.38 14.04
N GLY A 400 31.69 -7.15 12.98
CA GLY A 400 30.65 -8.19 12.91
C GLY A 400 29.23 -7.67 12.67
N ASN A 401 29.03 -6.38 12.38
CA ASN A 401 27.70 -5.79 12.19
C ASN A 401 27.04 -6.30 10.90
N PRO A 402 25.81 -6.86 10.96
CA PRO A 402 25.15 -7.47 9.79
C PRO A 402 24.71 -6.43 8.74
N VAL A 403 24.44 -5.19 9.14
CA VAL A 403 24.09 -4.10 8.20
C VAL A 403 25.32 -3.74 7.36
N GLY A 404 26.51 -3.63 8.01
CA GLY A 404 27.78 -3.39 7.34
C GLY A 404 28.18 -4.54 6.41
N GLN A 405 27.99 -5.80 6.84
CA GLN A 405 28.20 -6.97 5.99
C GLN A 405 27.27 -6.95 4.77
N SER A 406 25.98 -6.70 4.95
CA SER A 406 25.02 -6.60 3.84
C SER A 406 25.37 -5.46 2.89
N GLY A 407 25.83 -4.31 3.42
CA GLY A 407 26.29 -3.16 2.61
C GLY A 407 27.50 -3.51 1.74
N LEU A 408 28.51 -4.18 2.28
CA LEU A 408 29.65 -4.69 1.49
C LEU A 408 29.21 -5.71 0.44
N GLY A 409 28.26 -6.59 0.79
CA GLY A 409 27.66 -7.53 -0.15
C GLY A 409 27.06 -6.81 -1.37
N LEU A 410 26.31 -5.73 -1.16
CA LEU A 410 25.72 -4.91 -2.22
C LEU A 410 26.79 -4.24 -3.09
N MET A 411 27.85 -3.70 -2.48
CA MET A 411 28.93 -3.08 -3.23
C MET A 411 29.65 -4.09 -4.14
N TYR A 412 29.97 -5.29 -3.65
CA TYR A 412 30.56 -6.35 -4.48
C TYR A 412 29.59 -6.91 -5.52
N LEU A 413 28.28 -6.98 -5.22
CA LEU A 413 27.26 -7.47 -6.15
C LEU A 413 27.12 -6.56 -7.38
N HIS A 414 27.13 -5.26 -7.15
CA HIS A 414 26.91 -4.25 -8.20
C HIS A 414 28.20 -3.65 -8.75
N GLY A 415 29.35 -3.89 -8.11
CA GLY A 415 30.63 -3.27 -8.50
C GLY A 415 30.69 -1.77 -8.19
N LYS A 416 30.02 -1.33 -7.09
CA LYS A 416 30.03 0.08 -6.68
C LYS A 416 31.27 0.38 -5.83
N GLY A 417 32.22 1.17 -6.37
CA GLY A 417 33.48 1.51 -5.69
C GLY A 417 34.46 0.34 -5.51
N VAL A 418 34.11 -0.86 -5.98
CA VAL A 418 34.93 -2.08 -5.93
C VAL A 418 34.68 -2.92 -7.18
N GLU A 419 35.63 -3.78 -7.55
CA GLU A 419 35.42 -4.74 -8.61
C GLU A 419 34.30 -5.72 -8.25
N ARG A 420 33.41 -6.02 -9.22
CA ARG A 420 32.27 -6.93 -9.03
C ARG A 420 32.76 -8.34 -8.71
N ASP A 421 32.29 -8.88 -7.58
CA ASP A 421 32.65 -10.21 -7.10
C ASP A 421 31.45 -10.90 -6.43
N TYR A 422 30.78 -11.76 -7.16
CA TYR A 422 29.58 -12.47 -6.67
C TYR A 422 29.91 -13.44 -5.52
N GLN A 423 31.14 -14.00 -5.45
CA GLN A 423 31.52 -14.91 -4.38
C GLN A 423 31.71 -14.16 -3.05
N LYS A 424 32.35 -13.00 -3.10
CA LYS A 424 32.43 -12.11 -1.93
C LYS A 424 31.06 -11.61 -1.52
N ALA A 425 30.21 -11.17 -2.49
CA ALA A 425 28.86 -10.74 -2.21
C ALA A 425 28.06 -11.83 -1.48
N TRP A 426 28.08 -13.06 -1.99
CA TRP A 426 27.43 -14.20 -1.35
C TRP A 426 27.93 -14.44 0.08
N LYS A 427 29.26 -14.41 0.30
CA LYS A 427 29.84 -14.62 1.63
C LYS A 427 29.36 -13.57 2.64
N PHE A 428 29.35 -12.31 2.26
CA PHE A 428 28.89 -11.23 3.11
C PHE A 428 27.38 -11.29 3.38
N PHE A 429 26.56 -11.59 2.36
CA PHE A 429 25.12 -11.76 2.57
C PHE A 429 24.80 -12.97 3.42
N SER A 430 25.54 -14.08 3.28
CA SER A 430 25.37 -15.27 4.14
C SER A 430 25.65 -14.92 5.60
N ALA A 431 26.76 -14.23 5.88
CA ALA A 431 27.09 -13.81 7.24
C ALA A 431 26.04 -12.86 7.85
N ALA A 432 25.48 -11.96 7.05
CA ALA A 432 24.39 -11.08 7.51
C ALA A 432 23.08 -11.86 7.73
N ALA A 433 22.72 -12.77 6.80
CA ALA A 433 21.50 -13.56 6.89
C ALA A 433 21.50 -14.56 8.05
N GLU A 434 22.65 -15.15 8.39
CA GLU A 434 22.84 -16.01 9.57
C GLU A 434 22.57 -15.26 10.89
N GLN A 435 22.82 -13.95 10.92
CA GLN A 435 22.45 -13.07 12.03
C GLN A 435 20.99 -12.60 11.96
N GLY A 436 20.19 -13.08 11.00
CA GLY A 436 18.80 -12.71 10.81
C GLY A 436 18.58 -11.38 10.10
N TRP A 437 19.62 -10.78 9.49
CA TRP A 437 19.47 -9.52 8.80
C TRP A 437 18.66 -9.66 7.50
N VAL A 438 17.57 -8.90 7.41
CA VAL A 438 16.53 -9.06 6.38
C VAL A 438 17.05 -8.76 4.98
N ASP A 439 17.85 -7.67 4.81
CA ASP A 439 18.43 -7.34 3.50
C ASP A 439 19.39 -8.45 3.02
N GLY A 440 20.16 -9.06 3.95
CA GLY A 440 21.02 -10.20 3.64
C GLY A 440 20.23 -11.42 3.15
N GLN A 441 19.13 -11.73 3.81
CA GLN A 441 18.21 -12.81 3.40
C GLN A 441 17.59 -12.50 2.03
N LEU A 442 17.09 -11.28 1.80
CA LEU A 442 16.55 -10.87 0.51
C LEU A 442 17.57 -11.03 -0.62
N GLN A 443 18.78 -10.52 -0.42
CA GLN A 443 19.82 -10.56 -1.46
C GLN A 443 20.29 -11.98 -1.78
N LEU A 444 20.38 -12.86 -0.77
CA LEU A 444 20.61 -14.28 -1.00
C LEU A 444 19.48 -14.91 -1.83
N GLY A 445 18.22 -14.58 -1.50
CA GLY A 445 17.08 -15.01 -2.28
C GLY A 445 17.20 -14.60 -3.75
N ILE A 446 17.57 -13.35 -4.02
CA ILE A 446 17.79 -12.81 -5.38
C ILE A 446 18.96 -13.52 -6.08
N MET A 447 20.08 -13.76 -5.38
CA MET A 447 21.23 -14.45 -5.93
C MET A 447 20.90 -15.90 -6.33
N TYR A 448 20.18 -16.65 -5.49
CA TYR A 448 19.72 -18.00 -5.81
C TYR A 448 18.67 -18.02 -6.93
N PHE A 449 17.77 -17.06 -6.96
CA PHE A 449 16.73 -16.95 -7.99
C PHE A 449 17.33 -16.70 -9.37
N ASN A 450 18.28 -15.77 -9.48
CA ASN A 450 18.91 -15.39 -10.75
C ASN A 450 20.14 -16.25 -11.10
N GLY A 451 20.71 -16.99 -10.14
CA GLY A 451 21.95 -17.75 -10.33
C GLY A 451 23.18 -16.85 -10.41
N LEU A 452 23.25 -15.77 -9.62
CA LEU A 452 24.37 -14.82 -9.60
C LEU A 452 25.56 -15.42 -8.85
N GLY A 453 26.61 -15.81 -9.57
CA GLY A 453 27.81 -16.44 -9.03
C GLY A 453 27.63 -17.89 -8.58
N MET A 454 26.46 -18.48 -8.75
CA MET A 454 26.14 -19.86 -8.38
C MET A 454 25.05 -20.45 -9.28
N ARG A 455 24.81 -21.76 -9.14
CA ARG A 455 23.67 -22.40 -9.82
C ARG A 455 22.34 -21.91 -9.23
N ARG A 456 21.35 -21.64 -10.11
CA ARG A 456 19.99 -21.29 -9.70
C ARG A 456 19.38 -22.35 -8.79
N ASP A 457 18.79 -21.92 -7.67
CA ASP A 457 18.05 -22.78 -6.75
C ASP A 457 16.79 -22.04 -6.26
N TYR A 458 15.67 -22.32 -6.89
CA TYR A 458 14.39 -21.69 -6.55
C TYR A 458 13.84 -22.12 -5.18
N LYS A 459 14.24 -23.30 -4.65
CA LYS A 459 13.83 -23.72 -3.30
C LYS A 459 14.52 -22.89 -2.23
N LEU A 460 15.84 -22.67 -2.39
CA LEU A 460 16.58 -21.79 -1.50
C LEU A 460 16.13 -20.32 -1.66
N ALA A 461 15.88 -19.86 -2.88
CA ALA A 461 15.33 -18.53 -3.13
C ALA A 461 14.02 -18.33 -2.37
N ASN A 462 13.07 -19.28 -2.52
CA ASN A 462 11.80 -19.24 -1.79
C ASN A 462 11.98 -19.22 -0.28
N LYS A 463 12.88 -20.04 0.27
CA LYS A 463 13.18 -20.07 1.72
C LYS A 463 13.60 -18.68 2.21
N TYR A 464 14.58 -18.05 1.54
CA TYR A 464 15.11 -16.75 1.95
C TYR A 464 14.08 -15.62 1.74
N PHE A 465 13.30 -15.63 0.64
CA PHE A 465 12.21 -14.66 0.45
C PHE A 465 11.14 -14.81 1.52
N ASN A 466 10.77 -16.03 1.92
CA ASN A 466 9.83 -16.25 3.03
C ASN A 466 10.37 -15.70 4.35
N GLN A 467 11.64 -15.94 4.68
CA GLN A 467 12.25 -15.38 5.88
C GLN A 467 12.23 -13.85 5.87
N ALA A 468 12.61 -13.21 4.76
CA ALA A 468 12.58 -11.77 4.63
C ALA A 468 11.15 -11.20 4.66
N SER A 469 10.16 -11.93 4.13
CA SER A 469 8.76 -11.50 4.14
C SER A 469 8.13 -11.53 5.53
N GLN A 470 8.55 -12.46 6.41
CA GLN A 470 8.10 -12.49 7.80
C GLN A 470 8.49 -11.22 8.58
N SER A 471 9.61 -10.60 8.21
CA SER A 471 10.01 -9.29 8.73
C SER A 471 9.34 -8.11 8.01
N GLY A 472 8.42 -8.36 7.07
CA GLY A 472 7.66 -7.34 6.37
C GLY A 472 8.37 -6.67 5.20
N HIS A 473 9.47 -7.23 4.66
CA HIS A 473 10.24 -6.58 3.60
C HIS A 473 9.46 -6.54 2.27
N VAL A 474 9.30 -5.34 1.69
CA VAL A 474 8.46 -5.09 0.50
C VAL A 474 8.91 -5.92 -0.70
N LEU A 475 10.22 -5.91 -1.01
CA LEU A 475 10.76 -6.65 -2.16
C LEU A 475 10.71 -8.17 -1.95
N ALA A 476 10.67 -8.66 -0.70
CA ALA A 476 10.46 -10.08 -0.44
C ALA A 476 9.04 -10.50 -0.81
N PHE A 477 8.03 -9.71 -0.43
CA PHE A 477 6.65 -9.94 -0.87
C PHE A 477 6.52 -9.88 -2.40
N TYR A 478 7.19 -8.91 -3.04
CA TYR A 478 7.19 -8.77 -4.49
C TYR A 478 7.76 -10.01 -5.19
N ASN A 479 8.95 -10.49 -4.78
CA ASN A 479 9.58 -11.66 -5.38
C ASN A 479 8.75 -12.94 -5.13
N LEU A 480 8.17 -13.13 -3.94
CA LEU A 480 7.26 -14.23 -3.66
C LEU A 480 5.99 -14.15 -4.52
N ALA A 481 5.43 -12.95 -4.69
CA ALA A 481 4.27 -12.74 -5.55
C ALA A 481 4.58 -13.14 -7.00
N GLN A 482 5.75 -12.78 -7.51
CA GLN A 482 6.21 -13.17 -8.84
C GLN A 482 6.36 -14.69 -8.97
N MET A 483 6.97 -15.35 -7.97
CA MET A 483 7.11 -16.81 -7.97
C MET A 483 5.75 -17.52 -7.97
N HIS A 484 4.78 -17.05 -7.17
CA HIS A 484 3.42 -17.59 -7.16
C HIS A 484 2.63 -17.29 -8.45
N ALA A 485 2.82 -16.10 -9.04
CA ALA A 485 2.14 -15.72 -10.28
C ALA A 485 2.61 -16.54 -11.49
N THR A 486 3.91 -16.82 -11.56
CA THR A 486 4.52 -17.56 -12.69
C THR A 486 4.63 -19.07 -12.45
N GLY A 487 4.53 -19.52 -11.20
CA GLY A 487 4.80 -20.92 -10.83
C GLY A 487 6.30 -21.28 -10.83
N THR A 488 7.19 -20.28 -10.76
CA THR A 488 8.65 -20.48 -10.79
C THR A 488 9.12 -21.12 -9.48
N GLY A 489 9.57 -22.36 -9.55
CA GLY A 489 10.07 -23.14 -8.41
C GLY A 489 9.00 -23.63 -7.42
N MET A 490 7.73 -23.35 -7.69
CA MET A 490 6.58 -23.77 -6.89
C MET A 490 5.31 -23.89 -7.75
N MET A 491 4.23 -24.42 -7.17
CA MET A 491 2.94 -24.42 -7.84
C MET A 491 2.38 -23.00 -7.97
N ARG A 492 1.91 -22.65 -9.17
CA ARG A 492 1.23 -21.37 -9.43
C ARG A 492 0.00 -21.21 -8.53
N SER A 493 -0.12 -20.07 -7.89
CA SER A 493 -1.27 -19.71 -7.07
C SER A 493 -1.65 -18.25 -7.33
N CYS A 494 -2.71 -18.04 -8.12
CA CYS A 494 -3.22 -16.71 -8.41
C CYS A 494 -3.63 -15.98 -7.11
N THR A 495 -4.36 -16.66 -6.21
CA THR A 495 -4.84 -16.05 -4.95
C THR A 495 -3.71 -15.55 -4.08
N THR A 496 -2.69 -16.38 -3.84
CA THR A 496 -1.51 -15.99 -3.05
C THR A 496 -0.74 -14.87 -3.73
N ALA A 497 -0.60 -14.91 -5.06
CA ALA A 497 0.08 -13.86 -5.81
C ALA A 497 -0.64 -12.50 -5.68
N VAL A 498 -1.98 -12.48 -5.78
CA VAL A 498 -2.78 -11.25 -5.60
C VAL A 498 -2.63 -10.70 -4.20
N GLU A 499 -2.71 -11.53 -3.15
CA GLU A 499 -2.56 -11.10 -1.75
C GLU A 499 -1.17 -10.47 -1.50
N LEU A 500 -0.12 -11.09 -2.04
CA LEU A 500 1.24 -10.59 -1.91
C LEU A 500 1.46 -9.30 -2.71
N TYR A 501 1.00 -9.22 -3.97
CA TYR A 501 1.10 -7.99 -4.76
C TYR A 501 0.25 -6.87 -4.17
N LYS A 502 -0.96 -7.16 -3.64
CA LYS A 502 -1.77 -6.19 -2.89
C LYS A 502 -1.01 -5.65 -1.69
N ASN A 503 -0.33 -6.53 -0.95
CA ASN A 503 0.49 -6.13 0.19
C ASN A 503 1.63 -5.17 -0.21
N VAL A 504 2.26 -5.39 -1.37
CA VAL A 504 3.26 -4.48 -1.95
C VAL A 504 2.60 -3.16 -2.38
N ALA A 505 1.49 -3.23 -3.12
CA ALA A 505 0.78 -2.06 -3.64
C ALA A 505 0.32 -1.11 -2.52
N GLU A 506 -0.12 -1.65 -1.37
CA GLU A 506 -0.52 -0.87 -0.20
C GLU A 506 0.63 -0.14 0.50
N ARG A 507 1.90 -0.44 0.16
CA ARG A 507 3.10 0.22 0.69
C ARG A 507 3.66 1.32 -0.20
N GLY A 508 2.95 1.71 -1.24
CA GLY A 508 3.27 2.91 -2.01
C GLY A 508 3.13 4.19 -1.18
N LYS A 509 3.69 5.31 -1.68
CA LYS A 509 3.68 6.63 -1.01
C LYS A 509 2.27 7.08 -0.60
N TRP A 510 1.24 6.66 -1.34
CA TRP A 510 -0.16 6.96 -1.01
C TRP A 510 -0.64 6.32 0.31
N GLY A 511 0.07 5.33 0.83
CA GLY A 511 -0.20 4.74 2.15
C GLY A 511 -0.01 5.72 3.31
N GLU A 512 0.79 6.77 3.14
CA GLU A 512 0.97 7.85 4.12
C GLU A 512 -0.33 8.61 4.41
N LYS A 513 -1.29 8.57 3.47
CA LYS A 513 -2.62 9.16 3.68
C LYS A 513 -3.43 8.51 4.80
N LEU A 514 -3.06 7.29 5.25
CA LEU A 514 -3.64 6.71 6.48
C LEU A 514 -3.31 7.57 7.71
N MET A 515 -2.07 8.05 7.78
CA MET A 515 -1.63 8.93 8.88
C MET A 515 -2.23 10.34 8.76
N GLU A 516 -2.34 10.87 7.53
CA GLU A 516 -3.03 12.14 7.28
C GLU A 516 -4.49 12.06 7.74
N ALA A 517 -5.20 11.00 7.39
CA ALA A 517 -6.59 10.77 7.84
C ALA A 517 -6.69 10.66 9.37
N HIS A 518 -5.76 9.92 10.01
CA HIS A 518 -5.72 9.81 11.45
C HIS A 518 -5.44 11.15 12.14
N GLN A 519 -4.55 11.97 11.57
CA GLN A 519 -4.29 13.32 12.08
C GLN A 519 -5.54 14.20 11.98
N HIS A 520 -6.24 14.22 10.83
CA HIS A 520 -7.52 14.93 10.68
C HIS A 520 -8.55 14.47 11.72
N TYR A 521 -8.63 13.16 11.99
CA TYR A 521 -9.51 12.62 13.02
C TYR A 521 -9.15 13.14 14.42
N ARG A 522 -7.89 13.17 14.78
CA ARG A 522 -7.43 13.72 16.06
C ARG A 522 -7.62 15.24 16.20
N GLU A 523 -7.61 15.96 15.08
CA GLU A 523 -7.91 17.40 15.00
C GLU A 523 -9.42 17.68 14.97
N LEU A 524 -10.28 16.65 15.12
CA LEU A 524 -11.74 16.73 15.06
C LEU A 524 -12.29 17.19 13.70
N ARG A 525 -11.51 17.06 12.65
CA ARG A 525 -11.86 17.33 11.25
C ARG A 525 -12.44 16.05 10.63
N TYR A 526 -13.61 15.67 11.12
CA TYR A 526 -14.18 14.35 10.82
C TYR A 526 -14.54 14.14 9.35
N ASN A 527 -15.03 15.17 8.66
CA ASN A 527 -15.38 15.02 7.25
C ASN A 527 -14.13 14.78 6.39
N GLU A 528 -13.05 15.50 6.63
CA GLU A 528 -11.78 15.35 5.93
C GLU A 528 -11.12 14.00 6.24
N ALA A 529 -11.15 13.58 7.49
CA ALA A 529 -10.69 12.26 7.90
C ALA A 529 -11.46 11.15 7.18
N TYR A 530 -12.80 11.25 7.18
CA TYR A 530 -13.65 10.28 6.52
C TYR A 530 -13.41 10.22 5.01
N LEU A 531 -13.32 11.36 4.33
CA LEU A 531 -13.09 11.40 2.89
C LEU A 531 -11.77 10.73 2.51
N THR A 532 -10.73 10.97 3.31
CA THR A 532 -9.42 10.34 3.09
C THR A 532 -9.47 8.83 3.37
N TYR A 533 -10.11 8.38 4.46
CA TYR A 533 -10.31 6.95 4.70
C TYR A 533 -11.19 6.30 3.64
N SER A 534 -12.26 6.97 3.18
CA SER A 534 -13.15 6.49 2.13
C SER A 534 -12.41 6.28 0.80
N LEU A 535 -11.52 7.21 0.42
CA LEU A 535 -10.65 7.05 -0.74
C LEU A 535 -9.77 5.80 -0.62
N LEU A 536 -9.07 5.65 0.50
CA LEU A 536 -8.21 4.50 0.73
C LEU A 536 -9.01 3.18 0.82
N ALA A 537 -10.23 3.23 1.34
CA ALA A 537 -11.15 2.10 1.37
C ALA A 537 -11.52 1.60 -0.03
N GLU A 538 -11.71 2.52 -1.01
CA GLU A 538 -11.93 2.18 -2.42
C GLU A 538 -10.67 1.57 -3.07
N LEU A 539 -9.46 1.96 -2.61
CA LEU A 539 -8.21 1.33 -3.05
C LEU A 539 -7.98 -0.07 -2.45
N GLY A 540 -8.83 -0.51 -1.51
CA GLY A 540 -8.78 -1.83 -0.91
C GLY A 540 -8.10 -1.92 0.46
N TYR A 541 -7.73 -0.80 1.11
CA TYR A 541 -7.15 -0.82 2.45
C TYR A 541 -8.19 -1.24 3.49
N GLU A 542 -7.97 -2.41 4.12
CA GLU A 542 -8.86 -2.94 5.14
C GLU A 542 -8.97 -2.00 6.36
N VAL A 543 -7.85 -1.44 6.82
CA VAL A 543 -7.81 -0.47 7.93
C VAL A 543 -8.63 0.78 7.63
N ALA A 544 -8.57 1.27 6.39
CA ALA A 544 -9.37 2.43 5.97
C ALA A 544 -10.87 2.10 5.92
N GLN A 545 -11.22 0.88 5.51
CA GLN A 545 -12.61 0.41 5.52
C GLN A 545 -13.16 0.34 6.94
N SER A 546 -12.41 -0.24 7.88
CA SER A 546 -12.82 -0.32 9.29
C SER A 546 -12.92 1.07 9.93
N ASN A 547 -11.98 1.99 9.66
CA ASN A 547 -12.00 3.33 10.21
C ASN A 547 -13.15 4.19 9.63
N ALA A 548 -13.39 4.11 8.32
CA ALA A 548 -14.54 4.80 7.70
C ALA A 548 -15.88 4.28 8.26
N ALA A 549 -16.01 2.95 8.44
CA ALA A 549 -17.18 2.36 9.05
C ALA A 549 -17.39 2.83 10.50
N PHE A 550 -16.33 2.86 11.29
CA PHE A 550 -16.34 3.31 12.68
C PHE A 550 -16.83 4.76 12.82
N MET A 551 -16.33 5.66 11.98
CA MET A 551 -16.72 7.08 12.00
C MET A 551 -18.20 7.28 11.63
N LEU A 552 -18.70 6.51 10.66
CA LEU A 552 -20.11 6.52 10.27
C LEU A 552 -21.00 5.95 11.38
N ASP A 553 -20.59 4.85 12.00
CA ASP A 553 -21.30 4.17 13.11
C ASP A 553 -21.48 5.10 14.34
N ARG A 554 -20.50 5.97 14.58
CA ARG A 554 -20.53 6.98 15.64
C ARG A 554 -21.29 8.27 15.27
N GLY A 555 -21.73 8.42 14.02
CA GLY A 555 -22.38 9.64 13.56
C GLY A 555 -21.47 10.87 13.51
N GLU A 556 -20.16 10.68 13.41
CA GLU A 556 -19.15 11.77 13.40
C GLU A 556 -19.09 12.51 12.05
N VAL A 557 -19.67 11.93 10.99
CA VAL A 557 -19.60 12.44 9.63
C VAL A 557 -20.87 13.24 9.29
N SER A 558 -20.71 14.48 8.86
CA SER A 558 -21.84 15.39 8.56
C SER A 558 -22.08 15.62 7.05
N LEU A 559 -21.52 14.77 6.19
CA LEU A 559 -21.66 14.88 4.73
C LEU A 559 -23.05 14.48 4.22
N TRP A 560 -23.80 13.70 4.98
CA TRP A 560 -25.14 13.20 4.66
C TRP A 560 -26.12 13.53 5.76
N GLY A 561 -27.40 13.75 5.39
CA GLY A 561 -28.38 14.35 6.29
C GLY A 561 -29.14 13.40 7.18
N THR A 562 -29.06 12.07 7.00
CA THR A 562 -29.87 11.11 7.77
C THR A 562 -28.99 10.05 8.44
N GLU A 563 -29.33 9.77 9.70
CA GLU A 563 -28.66 8.72 10.49
C GLU A 563 -28.76 7.34 9.82
N ARG A 564 -29.93 7.04 9.23
CA ARG A 564 -30.13 5.78 8.49
C ARG A 564 -29.15 5.64 7.32
N GLU A 565 -28.86 6.72 6.59
CA GLU A 565 -27.90 6.71 5.49
C GLU A 565 -26.47 6.43 5.98
N LEU A 566 -26.10 6.97 7.15
CA LEU A 566 -24.79 6.69 7.77
C LEU A 566 -24.66 5.21 8.12
N TYR A 567 -25.70 4.61 8.73
CA TYR A 567 -25.65 3.18 9.09
C TYR A 567 -25.60 2.26 7.87
N VAL A 568 -26.34 2.56 6.79
CA VAL A 568 -26.26 1.77 5.55
C VAL A 568 -24.85 1.81 4.96
N ARG A 569 -24.21 2.96 4.97
CA ARG A 569 -22.82 3.11 4.51
C ARG A 569 -21.83 2.42 5.45
N ALA A 570 -22.02 2.54 6.76
CA ALA A 570 -21.21 1.85 7.75
C ALA A 570 -21.26 0.32 7.57
N LEU A 571 -22.44 -0.23 7.35
CA LEU A 571 -22.64 -1.66 7.08
C LEU A 571 -21.86 -2.12 5.83
N GLN A 572 -21.85 -1.33 4.76
CA GLN A 572 -21.08 -1.64 3.56
C GLN A 572 -19.57 -1.68 3.84
N TYR A 573 -19.03 -0.71 4.57
CA TYR A 573 -17.61 -0.68 4.92
C TYR A 573 -17.21 -1.76 5.92
N TRP A 574 -18.04 -2.03 6.94
CA TRP A 574 -17.85 -3.18 7.84
C TRP A 574 -17.85 -4.50 7.08
N GLY A 575 -18.76 -4.66 6.09
CA GLY A 575 -18.79 -5.83 5.21
C GLY A 575 -17.52 -6.03 4.40
N ARG A 576 -16.95 -4.94 3.86
CA ARG A 576 -15.68 -4.98 3.13
C ARG A 576 -14.51 -5.35 4.04
N ALA A 577 -14.42 -4.76 5.24
CA ALA A 577 -13.37 -5.07 6.21
C ALA A 577 -13.46 -6.51 6.73
N ALA A 578 -14.68 -6.98 7.01
CA ALA A 578 -14.94 -8.35 7.43
C ALA A 578 -14.57 -9.39 6.36
N ALA A 579 -14.84 -9.09 5.09
CA ALA A 579 -14.47 -9.94 3.96
C ALA A 579 -12.94 -10.05 3.80
N GLN A 580 -12.17 -9.09 4.28
CA GLN A 580 -10.71 -9.12 4.32
C GLN A 580 -10.15 -9.77 5.60
N GLY A 581 -11.00 -10.29 6.48
CA GLY A 581 -10.59 -11.06 7.66
C GLY A 581 -10.49 -10.26 8.96
N TYR A 582 -10.95 -9.01 9.00
CA TYR A 582 -10.97 -8.24 10.24
C TYR A 582 -12.08 -8.70 11.18
N SER A 583 -11.71 -9.42 12.25
CA SER A 583 -12.66 -10.05 13.19
C SER A 583 -13.60 -9.07 13.90
N PRO A 584 -13.15 -7.88 14.39
CA PRO A 584 -14.09 -6.92 14.98
C PRO A 584 -15.17 -6.45 14.00
N ALA A 585 -14.85 -6.33 12.70
CA ALA A 585 -15.86 -6.00 11.69
C ALA A 585 -16.89 -7.13 11.52
N GLN A 586 -16.49 -8.40 11.67
CA GLN A 586 -17.43 -9.52 11.62
C GLN A 586 -18.39 -9.47 12.81
N VAL A 587 -17.92 -9.09 14.00
CA VAL A 587 -18.77 -8.88 15.18
C VAL A 587 -19.75 -7.75 14.94
N LYS A 588 -19.27 -6.59 14.46
CA LYS A 588 -20.13 -5.45 14.11
C LYS A 588 -21.21 -5.80 13.09
N LEU A 589 -20.89 -6.60 12.06
CA LEU A 589 -21.91 -7.11 11.14
C LEU A 589 -22.96 -7.97 11.85
N GLY A 590 -22.52 -8.83 12.76
CA GLY A 590 -23.43 -9.61 13.61
C GLY A 590 -24.38 -8.72 14.40
N ASP A 591 -23.85 -7.66 15.03
CA ASP A 591 -24.64 -6.69 15.81
C ASP A 591 -25.70 -6.00 14.93
N TYR A 592 -25.32 -5.53 13.75
CA TYR A 592 -26.27 -4.90 12.80
C TYR A 592 -27.40 -5.83 12.37
N HIS A 593 -27.10 -7.13 12.16
CA HIS A 593 -28.13 -8.11 11.80
C HIS A 593 -28.97 -8.57 13.00
N TYR A 594 -28.45 -8.51 14.20
CA TYR A 594 -29.16 -8.96 15.41
C TYR A 594 -30.05 -7.86 16.00
N TYR A 595 -29.58 -6.63 16.03
CA TYR A 595 -30.30 -5.52 16.66
C TYR A 595 -31.12 -4.67 15.69
N GLY A 596 -30.92 -4.76 14.39
CA GLY A 596 -31.62 -4.02 13.33
C GLY A 596 -30.83 -2.82 12.87
#